data_86aded2a7acdcd5d45b2b783353ac26d
#
_entry.id   86aded2a7acdcd5d45b2b783353ac26d
#
_cell.length_a   1.000
_cell.length_b   1.000
_cell.length_c   1.000
_cell.angle_alpha   90.00
_cell.angle_beta   90.00
_cell.angle_gamma   90.00
#
_symmetry.space_group_name_H-M   'P 1'
#
loop_
_entity.id
_entity.type
_entity.pdbx_description
1 polymer ?
#
loop_
_entity_poly.entity_id
_entity_poly.type
_entity_poly.pdbx_seq_one_letter_code
_entity_poly.pdbx_strand_id
1 'polypeptide(L)'
;MDTGTEELRDAHDVLSEWYAKNLVGVLESMPVERAMLDLFAELTLSLGMEVADVGCGTGRLLPYLAGRGLSPSGVDLSPGMVAVARREHPGFRYEVADLRELPFADASLAGAVCWYSLIFLAPDSRAKAFAELARVVRPGGYLVAAFKCGDGTGHRNAPGSPVERLGVDFDRYWLSAREMEERFTTAGFTLVFQGIAPPEEAEPAYGYLLVRRSSSTNT
;
A
#
# COMPACT_ATOMS: atom_id res chain seq x y z
N MET A 1 14.24 5.10 -14.45
CA MET A 1 12.81 5.32 -14.06
C MET A 1 12.12 5.78 -15.31
N ASP A 2 10.87 5.38 -15.57
CA ASP A 2 10.09 5.92 -16.69
C ASP A 2 9.46 7.28 -16.29
N THR A 3 9.10 8.09 -17.31
CA THR A 3 8.57 9.45 -17.11
C THR A 3 7.36 9.50 -16.19
N GLY A 4 6.40 8.57 -16.32
CA GLY A 4 5.21 8.55 -15.47
C GLY A 4 5.53 8.26 -14.00
N THR A 5 6.54 7.45 -13.74
CA THR A 5 7.03 7.18 -12.38
C THR A 5 7.75 8.40 -11.79
N GLU A 6 8.47 9.16 -12.60
CA GLU A 6 9.12 10.41 -12.17
C GLU A 6 8.07 11.48 -11.83
N GLU A 7 7.07 11.67 -12.68
CA GLU A 7 5.95 12.57 -12.43
C GLU A 7 5.20 12.22 -11.14
N LEU A 8 4.92 10.93 -10.91
CA LEU A 8 4.28 10.45 -9.69
C LEU A 8 5.11 10.75 -8.45
N ARG A 9 6.42 10.49 -8.50
CA ARG A 9 7.35 10.77 -7.41
C ARG A 9 7.37 12.26 -7.08
N ASP A 10 7.56 13.11 -8.09
CA ASP A 10 7.68 14.56 -7.93
C ASP A 10 6.35 15.16 -7.41
N ALA A 11 5.22 14.66 -7.87
CA ALA A 11 3.91 15.03 -7.35
C ALA A 11 3.75 14.69 -5.86
N HIS A 12 4.18 13.50 -5.45
CA HIS A 12 4.10 13.10 -4.04
C HIS A 12 5.10 13.84 -3.15
N ASP A 13 6.26 14.27 -3.69
CA ASP A 13 7.16 15.17 -2.98
C ASP A 13 6.46 16.50 -2.64
N VAL A 14 5.76 17.11 -3.60
CA VAL A 14 4.99 18.34 -3.38
C VAL A 14 3.83 18.12 -2.39
N LEU A 15 3.19 16.95 -2.44
CA LEU A 15 2.03 16.61 -1.59
C LEU A 15 2.40 16.21 -0.16
N SER A 16 3.66 15.94 0.14
CA SER A 16 4.09 15.32 1.39
C SER A 16 3.61 16.08 2.65
N GLU A 17 3.77 17.38 2.69
CA GLU A 17 3.31 18.21 3.82
C GLU A 17 1.77 18.31 3.88
N TRP A 18 1.10 18.30 2.74
CA TRP A 18 -0.37 18.25 2.71
C TRP A 18 -0.90 16.94 3.30
N TYR A 19 -0.28 15.80 2.94
CA TYR A 19 -0.62 14.48 3.52
C TYR A 19 -0.38 14.45 5.02
N ALA A 20 0.78 14.95 5.48
CA ALA A 20 1.09 15.03 6.90
C ALA A 20 0.02 15.78 7.71
N LYS A 21 -0.47 16.88 7.15
CA LYS A 21 -1.47 17.73 7.80
C LYS A 21 -2.89 17.15 7.77
N ASN A 22 -3.28 16.52 6.65
CA ASN A 22 -4.70 16.20 6.39
C ASN A 22 -5.05 14.74 6.65
N LEU A 23 -4.07 13.83 6.79
CA LEU A 23 -4.34 12.41 7.07
C LEU A 23 -4.08 12.01 8.53
N VAL A 24 -3.75 12.97 9.40
CA VAL A 24 -3.65 12.72 10.84
C VAL A 24 -5.02 12.32 11.39
N GLY A 25 -5.06 11.23 12.16
CA GLY A 25 -6.28 10.76 12.80
C GLY A 25 -7.32 10.11 11.88
N VAL A 26 -7.07 10.04 10.57
CA VAL A 26 -8.05 9.46 9.64
C VAL A 26 -8.33 7.99 9.94
N LEU A 27 -7.30 7.21 10.31
CA LEU A 27 -7.48 5.79 10.62
C LEU A 27 -8.41 5.55 11.82
N GLU A 28 -8.41 6.44 12.81
CA GLU A 28 -9.27 6.36 14.00
C GLU A 28 -10.76 6.46 13.63
N SER A 29 -11.09 7.19 12.58
CA SER A 29 -12.47 7.32 12.08
C SER A 29 -12.91 6.19 11.16
N MET A 30 -11.99 5.30 10.76
CA MET A 30 -12.24 4.25 9.76
C MET A 30 -12.24 2.83 10.38
N PRO A 31 -13.37 2.38 10.95
CA PRO A 31 -13.42 1.11 11.68
C PRO A 31 -13.13 -0.12 10.81
N VAL A 32 -13.54 -0.12 9.54
CA VAL A 32 -13.26 -1.23 8.61
C VAL A 32 -11.77 -1.34 8.33
N GLU A 33 -11.09 -0.21 8.12
CA GLU A 33 -9.64 -0.20 7.90
C GLU A 33 -8.89 -0.74 9.12
N ARG A 34 -9.26 -0.29 10.32
CA ARG A 34 -8.67 -0.82 11.55
C ARG A 34 -8.88 -2.32 11.69
N ALA A 35 -10.10 -2.81 11.44
CA ALA A 35 -10.41 -4.24 11.52
C ALA A 35 -9.56 -5.07 10.52
N MET A 36 -9.32 -4.57 9.32
CA MET A 36 -8.48 -5.23 8.32
C MET A 36 -7.02 -5.28 8.74
N LEU A 37 -6.49 -4.17 9.29
CA LEU A 37 -5.13 -4.10 9.80
C LEU A 37 -4.95 -4.96 11.08
N ASP A 38 -5.96 -5.02 11.94
CA ASP A 38 -5.96 -5.87 13.13
C ASP A 38 -5.95 -7.36 12.76
N LEU A 39 -6.79 -7.77 11.82
CA LEU A 39 -6.81 -9.15 11.30
C LEU A 39 -5.47 -9.51 10.64
N PHE A 40 -4.91 -8.61 9.84
CA PHE A 40 -3.58 -8.81 9.25
C PHE A 40 -2.51 -9.01 10.34
N ALA A 41 -2.50 -8.16 11.36
CA ALA A 41 -1.53 -8.24 12.44
C ALA A 41 -1.65 -9.56 13.22
N GLU A 42 -2.85 -9.96 13.60
CA GLU A 42 -3.11 -11.22 14.33
C GLU A 42 -2.60 -12.44 13.55
N LEU A 43 -2.92 -12.53 12.26
CA LEU A 43 -2.50 -13.65 11.42
C LEU A 43 -0.98 -13.66 11.20
N THR A 44 -0.37 -12.48 11.01
CA THR A 44 1.04 -12.34 10.69
C THR A 44 1.95 -12.65 11.88
N LEU A 45 1.55 -12.27 13.11
CA LEU A 45 2.34 -12.49 14.33
C LEU A 45 2.68 -13.95 14.57
N SER A 46 1.85 -14.89 14.14
CA SER A 46 2.13 -16.33 14.25
C SER A 46 3.32 -16.78 13.40
N LEU A 47 3.75 -15.98 12.43
CA LEU A 47 4.81 -16.28 11.46
C LEU A 47 6.07 -15.44 11.68
N GLY A 48 5.95 -14.32 12.36
CA GLY A 48 7.03 -13.37 12.62
C GLY A 48 6.51 -11.95 12.75
N MET A 49 7.38 -11.04 13.18
CA MET A 49 7.00 -9.64 13.41
C MET A 49 7.40 -8.71 12.26
N GLU A 50 8.37 -9.10 11.44
CA GLU A 50 8.94 -8.23 10.39
C GLU A 50 7.94 -8.01 9.26
N VAL A 51 7.47 -6.77 9.12
CA VAL A 51 6.53 -6.39 8.06
C VAL A 51 6.96 -5.10 7.38
N ALA A 52 6.48 -4.88 6.15
CA ALA A 52 6.70 -3.62 5.44
C ALA A 52 5.37 -2.95 5.08
N ASP A 53 5.30 -1.63 5.27
CA ASP A 53 4.28 -0.76 4.66
C ASP A 53 4.85 -0.26 3.33
N VAL A 54 4.29 -0.74 2.23
CA VAL A 54 4.80 -0.54 0.87
C VAL A 54 3.98 0.55 0.17
N GLY A 55 4.62 1.70 -0.04
CA GLY A 55 3.97 2.97 -0.32
C GLY A 55 3.47 3.61 0.97
N CYS A 56 4.35 3.72 1.95
CA CYS A 56 4.00 4.13 3.31
C CYS A 56 3.61 5.62 3.45
N GLY A 57 3.88 6.42 2.42
CA GLY A 57 3.66 7.86 2.47
C GLY A 57 4.35 8.50 3.66
N THR A 58 3.60 9.23 4.47
CA THR A 58 4.08 9.89 5.69
C THR A 58 4.27 8.96 6.89
N GLY A 59 4.19 7.65 6.71
CA GLY A 59 4.47 6.64 7.74
C GLY A 59 3.37 6.45 8.79
N ARG A 60 2.16 6.97 8.57
CA ARG A 60 1.07 7.00 9.54
C ARG A 60 0.60 5.63 10.05
N LEU A 61 0.80 4.55 9.28
CA LEU A 61 0.39 3.21 9.69
C LEU A 61 1.43 2.50 10.58
N LEU A 62 2.70 2.89 10.53
CA LEU A 62 3.75 2.19 11.27
C LEU A 62 3.52 2.18 12.80
N PRO A 63 3.16 3.31 13.45
CA PRO A 63 2.82 3.30 14.87
C PRO A 63 1.63 2.38 15.20
N TYR A 64 0.64 2.33 14.31
CA TYR A 64 -0.52 1.46 14.49
C TYR A 64 -0.13 -0.02 14.45
N LEU A 65 0.65 -0.43 13.44
CA LEU A 65 1.14 -1.80 13.29
C LEU A 65 2.07 -2.21 14.45
N ALA A 66 2.95 -1.31 14.88
CA ALA A 66 3.81 -1.53 16.04
C ALA A 66 3.01 -1.71 17.34
N GLY A 67 1.94 -0.96 17.52
CA GLY A 67 1.01 -1.11 18.64
C GLY A 67 0.28 -2.46 18.66
N ARG A 68 0.30 -3.23 17.56
CA ARG A 68 -0.20 -4.61 17.47
C ARG A 68 0.90 -5.66 17.63
N GLY A 69 2.12 -5.26 17.97
CA GLY A 69 3.24 -6.17 18.22
C GLY A 69 4.08 -6.50 16.99
N LEU A 70 3.80 -5.86 15.85
CA LEU A 70 4.61 -6.02 14.63
C LEU A 70 5.86 -5.12 14.69
N SER A 71 6.86 -5.44 13.86
CA SER A 71 8.09 -4.66 13.65
C SER A 71 8.07 -4.08 12.23
N PRO A 72 7.34 -2.96 12.03
CA PRO A 72 7.13 -2.41 10.69
C PRO A 72 8.31 -1.56 10.23
N SER A 73 8.60 -1.61 8.93
CA SER A 73 9.41 -0.64 8.18
C SER A 73 8.58 -0.04 7.04
N GLY A 74 8.91 1.16 6.60
CA GLY A 74 8.21 1.84 5.52
C GLY A 74 9.08 2.00 4.28
N VAL A 75 8.49 1.84 3.11
CA VAL A 75 9.11 2.21 1.83
C VAL A 75 8.16 3.06 1.03
N ASP A 76 8.69 4.10 0.38
CA ASP A 76 7.91 4.96 -0.51
C ASP A 76 8.76 5.42 -1.69
N LEU A 77 8.13 5.69 -2.82
CA LEU A 77 8.79 6.20 -4.02
C LEU A 77 9.31 7.64 -3.83
N SER A 78 8.60 8.45 -3.02
CA SER A 78 8.84 9.87 -2.82
C SER A 78 9.84 10.12 -1.68
N PRO A 79 11.00 10.73 -1.96
CA PRO A 79 11.90 11.22 -0.93
C PRO A 79 11.25 12.20 0.04
N GLY A 80 10.33 13.04 -0.43
CA GLY A 80 9.57 13.99 0.39
C GLY A 80 8.67 13.28 1.40
N MET A 81 7.93 12.26 0.98
CA MET A 81 7.13 11.42 1.87
C MET A 81 8.00 10.75 2.94
N VAL A 82 9.12 10.15 2.54
CA VAL A 82 10.07 9.50 3.47
C VAL A 82 10.68 10.50 4.45
N ALA A 83 11.00 11.73 4.00
CA ALA A 83 11.53 12.78 4.89
C ALA A 83 10.48 13.17 5.96
N VAL A 84 9.23 13.33 5.56
CA VAL A 84 8.12 13.59 6.49
C VAL A 84 7.92 12.40 7.44
N ALA A 85 7.89 11.18 6.94
CA ALA A 85 7.74 9.97 7.76
C ALA A 85 8.82 9.87 8.85
N ARG A 86 10.07 10.12 8.51
CA ARG A 86 11.19 10.16 9.47
C ARG A 86 11.04 11.26 10.52
N ARG A 87 10.50 12.41 10.15
CA ARG A 87 10.25 13.53 11.06
C ARG A 87 9.11 13.25 12.03
N GLU A 88 7.98 12.76 11.51
CA GLU A 88 6.78 12.53 12.32
C GLU A 88 6.88 11.24 13.16
N HIS A 89 7.57 10.22 12.66
CA HIS A 89 7.67 8.91 13.29
C HIS A 89 9.12 8.40 13.34
N PRO A 90 10.04 9.08 14.06
CA PRO A 90 11.48 8.82 14.00
C PRO A 90 11.91 7.45 14.56
N GLY A 91 11.02 6.73 15.23
CA GLY A 91 11.32 5.40 15.79
C GLY A 91 11.33 4.25 14.78
N PHE A 92 11.00 4.50 13.50
CA PHE A 92 10.88 3.46 12.48
C PHE A 92 11.94 3.60 11.39
N ARG A 93 12.14 2.52 10.63
CA ARG A 93 13.01 2.52 9.45
C ARG A 93 12.20 2.87 8.22
N TYR A 94 12.78 3.76 7.39
CA TYR A 94 12.19 4.18 6.12
C TYR A 94 13.25 4.18 5.03
N GLU A 95 12.86 3.74 3.84
CA GLU A 95 13.72 3.75 2.66
C GLU A 95 12.95 4.29 1.45
N VAL A 96 13.67 5.02 0.57
CA VAL A 96 13.10 5.44 -0.71
C VAL A 96 13.25 4.29 -1.69
N ALA A 97 12.13 3.74 -2.16
CA ALA A 97 12.13 2.60 -3.06
C ALA A 97 10.90 2.58 -3.97
N ASP A 98 11.07 1.97 -5.14
CA ASP A 98 9.99 1.67 -6.07
C ASP A 98 9.34 0.32 -5.70
N LEU A 99 8.00 0.24 -5.78
CA LEU A 99 7.26 -1.01 -5.57
C LEU A 99 7.70 -2.14 -6.52
N ARG A 100 8.32 -1.79 -7.63
CA ARG A 100 8.82 -2.71 -8.64
C ARG A 100 10.23 -3.24 -8.33
N GLU A 101 10.88 -2.73 -7.28
CA GLU A 101 12.23 -3.11 -6.85
C GLU A 101 12.38 -2.81 -5.35
N LEU A 102 11.86 -3.72 -4.51
CA LEU A 102 11.80 -3.55 -3.07
C LEU A 102 13.15 -3.87 -2.40
N PRO A 103 13.61 -3.06 -1.44
CA PRO A 103 14.93 -3.20 -0.81
C PRO A 103 14.96 -4.28 0.28
N PHE A 104 14.19 -5.33 0.11
CA PHE A 104 14.11 -6.46 1.04
C PHE A 104 14.66 -7.73 0.39
N ALA A 105 15.29 -8.58 1.19
CA ALA A 105 15.72 -9.89 0.73
C ALA A 105 14.51 -10.81 0.45
N ASP A 106 14.72 -11.85 -0.36
CA ASP A 106 13.70 -12.84 -0.67
C ASP A 106 13.17 -13.49 0.61
N ALA A 107 11.85 -13.62 0.71
CA ALA A 107 11.16 -14.26 1.82
C ALA A 107 11.54 -13.71 3.22
N SER A 108 11.99 -12.46 3.31
CA SER A 108 12.43 -11.87 4.58
C SER A 108 11.27 -11.34 5.44
N LEU A 109 10.14 -10.99 4.84
CA LEU A 109 9.01 -10.40 5.54
C LEU A 109 7.96 -11.44 5.92
N ALA A 110 7.42 -11.34 7.15
CA ALA A 110 6.25 -12.12 7.57
C ALA A 110 4.97 -11.60 6.92
N GLY A 111 4.94 -10.32 6.57
CA GLY A 111 3.83 -9.72 5.84
C GLY A 111 4.15 -8.37 5.22
N ALA A 112 3.23 -7.90 4.38
CA ALA A 112 3.29 -6.57 3.76
C ALA A 112 1.92 -5.89 3.81
N VAL A 113 1.93 -4.56 3.89
CA VAL A 113 0.76 -3.68 3.79
C VAL A 113 0.90 -2.85 2.53
N CYS A 114 -0.13 -2.81 1.68
CA CYS A 114 -0.24 -1.94 0.52
C CYS A 114 -1.49 -1.07 0.66
N TRP A 115 -1.37 0.05 1.37
CA TRP A 115 -2.52 0.87 1.75
C TRP A 115 -2.71 2.04 0.81
N TYR A 116 -3.58 1.86 -0.18
CA TYR A 116 -3.82 2.82 -1.29
C TYR A 116 -2.58 3.13 -2.14
N SER A 117 -1.55 2.28 -2.13
CA SER A 117 -0.33 2.47 -2.92
C SER A 117 -0.41 1.83 -4.31
N LEU A 118 -1.09 0.69 -4.44
CA LEU A 118 -1.21 -0.04 -5.72
C LEU A 118 -2.05 0.72 -6.77
N ILE A 119 -2.88 1.67 -6.35
CA ILE A 119 -3.71 2.51 -7.23
C ILE A 119 -2.89 3.46 -8.11
N PHE A 120 -1.62 3.66 -7.82
CA PHE A 120 -0.73 4.51 -8.62
C PHE A 120 0.07 3.73 -9.66
N LEU A 121 -0.04 2.41 -9.68
CA LEU A 121 0.68 1.57 -10.65
C LEU A 121 -0.02 1.58 -12.01
N ALA A 122 0.69 2.08 -13.03
CA ALA A 122 0.26 1.92 -14.40
C ALA A 122 0.09 0.43 -14.76
N PRO A 123 -0.84 0.07 -15.67
CA PRO A 123 -1.13 -1.32 -16.02
C PRO A 123 0.10 -2.17 -16.34
N ASP A 124 1.05 -1.61 -17.10
CA ASP A 124 2.28 -2.30 -17.53
C ASP A 124 3.27 -2.54 -16.37
N SER A 125 3.18 -1.75 -15.31
CA SER A 125 4.04 -1.86 -14.13
C SER A 125 3.55 -2.87 -13.10
N ARG A 126 2.27 -3.24 -13.14
CA ARG A 126 1.62 -4.05 -12.11
C ARG A 126 2.24 -5.44 -11.96
N ALA A 127 2.49 -6.13 -13.08
CA ALA A 127 3.04 -7.49 -13.01
C ALA A 127 4.37 -7.55 -12.25
N LYS A 128 5.26 -6.59 -12.47
CA LYS A 128 6.56 -6.51 -11.77
C LYS A 128 6.37 -6.23 -10.28
N ALA A 129 5.50 -5.28 -9.93
CA ALA A 129 5.24 -4.93 -8.53
C ALA A 129 4.63 -6.10 -7.74
N PHE A 130 3.66 -6.82 -8.30
CA PHE A 130 3.09 -8.01 -7.65
C PHE A 130 4.10 -9.16 -7.51
N ALA A 131 5.01 -9.34 -8.48
CA ALA A 131 6.11 -10.29 -8.36
C ALA A 131 7.09 -9.92 -7.23
N GLU A 132 7.41 -8.63 -7.07
CA GLU A 132 8.25 -8.15 -5.97
C GLU A 132 7.59 -8.36 -4.60
N LEU A 133 6.30 -8.07 -4.46
CA LEU A 133 5.55 -8.37 -3.24
C LEU A 133 5.61 -9.88 -2.91
N ALA A 134 5.48 -10.73 -3.93
CA ALA A 134 5.60 -12.17 -3.75
C ALA A 134 7.03 -12.62 -3.41
N ARG A 135 8.05 -11.93 -3.94
CA ARG A 135 9.45 -12.24 -3.63
C ARG A 135 9.78 -11.96 -2.17
N VAL A 136 9.38 -10.80 -1.66
CA VAL A 136 9.79 -10.35 -0.32
C VAL A 136 8.99 -11.00 0.81
N VAL A 137 7.70 -11.31 0.59
CA VAL A 137 6.86 -12.00 1.58
C VAL A 137 7.19 -13.48 1.60
N ARG A 138 7.50 -14.02 2.78
CA ARG A 138 7.83 -15.44 2.95
C ARG A 138 6.66 -16.37 2.62
N PRO A 139 6.92 -17.62 2.21
CA PRO A 139 5.86 -18.62 2.08
C PRO A 139 5.01 -18.73 3.34
N GLY A 140 3.70 -18.72 3.19
CA GLY A 140 2.74 -18.67 4.30
C GLY A 140 2.48 -17.29 4.88
N GLY A 141 3.30 -16.28 4.56
CA GLY A 141 3.13 -14.89 5.02
C GLY A 141 1.90 -14.21 4.43
N TYR A 142 1.51 -13.10 5.00
CA TYR A 142 0.28 -12.39 4.64
C TYR A 142 0.56 -11.04 3.97
N LEU A 143 -0.38 -10.63 3.12
CA LEU A 143 -0.41 -9.27 2.57
C LEU A 143 -1.82 -8.73 2.69
N VAL A 144 -1.94 -7.49 3.17
CA VAL A 144 -3.19 -6.74 3.18
C VAL A 144 -3.10 -5.53 2.26
N ALA A 145 -4.13 -5.31 1.46
CA ALA A 145 -4.22 -4.18 0.53
C ALA A 145 -5.54 -3.44 0.68
N ALA A 146 -5.48 -2.10 0.65
CA ALA A 146 -6.62 -1.24 0.45
C ALA A 146 -6.49 -0.49 -0.88
N PHE A 147 -7.60 -0.30 -1.58
CA PHE A 147 -7.64 0.35 -2.89
C PHE A 147 -9.00 1.00 -3.14
N LYS A 148 -9.06 1.91 -4.13
CA LYS A 148 -10.31 2.46 -4.63
C LYS A 148 -10.88 1.54 -5.70
N CYS A 149 -12.17 1.13 -5.53
CA CYS A 149 -12.84 0.21 -6.43
C CYS A 149 -13.34 0.90 -7.70
N GLY A 150 -13.15 0.24 -8.85
CA GLY A 150 -13.63 0.69 -10.15
C GLY A 150 -13.37 -0.34 -11.25
N ASP A 151 -13.34 0.12 -12.47
CA ASP A 151 -13.20 -0.70 -13.69
C ASP A 151 -11.75 -0.78 -14.21
N GLY A 152 -10.80 -0.26 -13.47
CA GLY A 152 -9.38 -0.22 -13.86
C GLY A 152 -8.99 0.99 -14.71
N THR A 153 -9.93 1.90 -15.00
CA THR A 153 -9.61 3.12 -15.75
C THR A 153 -8.74 4.07 -14.96
N GLY A 154 -7.90 4.82 -15.68
CA GLY A 154 -7.09 5.89 -15.11
C GLY A 154 -7.94 7.13 -14.85
N HIS A 155 -7.68 7.75 -13.73
CA HIS A 155 -8.33 9.01 -13.32
C HIS A 155 -7.27 10.03 -12.96
N ARG A 156 -7.44 11.25 -13.46
CA ARG A 156 -6.66 12.41 -13.03
C ARG A 156 -7.38 13.16 -11.92
N ASN A 157 -6.71 14.13 -11.35
CA ASN A 157 -7.28 14.92 -10.26
C ASN A 157 -8.52 15.70 -10.72
N ALA A 158 -9.56 15.69 -9.87
CA ALA A 158 -10.76 16.47 -10.15
C ALA A 158 -10.46 17.98 -10.12
N PRO A 159 -11.07 18.77 -11.01
CA PRO A 159 -10.98 20.21 -10.96
C PRO A 159 -11.36 20.79 -9.60
N GLY A 160 -10.53 21.69 -9.07
CA GLY A 160 -10.71 22.31 -7.74
C GLY A 160 -10.29 21.44 -6.56
N SER A 161 -9.76 20.24 -6.79
CA SER A 161 -9.24 19.38 -5.72
C SER A 161 -8.04 20.03 -4.99
N PRO A 162 -7.78 19.67 -3.72
CA PRO A 162 -6.58 20.13 -3.03
C PRO A 162 -5.29 19.84 -3.79
N VAL A 163 -5.25 18.72 -4.49
CA VAL A 163 -4.08 18.25 -5.26
C VAL A 163 -3.86 19.15 -6.49
N GLU A 164 -4.93 19.45 -7.24
CA GLU A 164 -4.86 20.38 -8.37
C GLU A 164 -4.39 21.78 -7.94
N ARG A 165 -4.86 22.26 -6.79
CA ARG A 165 -4.44 23.58 -6.26
C ARG A 165 -2.95 23.65 -5.92
N LEU A 166 -2.30 22.52 -5.70
CA LEU A 166 -0.86 22.42 -5.49
C LEU A 166 -0.09 22.30 -6.81
N GLY A 167 -0.78 22.34 -7.97
CA GLY A 167 -0.18 22.34 -9.28
C GLY A 167 0.39 20.99 -9.72
N VAL A 168 -0.04 19.90 -9.09
CA VAL A 168 0.39 18.54 -9.44
C VAL A 168 -0.74 17.76 -10.06
N ASP A 169 -0.41 16.90 -11.02
CA ASP A 169 -1.33 16.00 -11.69
C ASP A 169 -0.64 14.65 -11.94
N PHE A 170 -1.34 13.55 -11.70
CA PHE A 170 -0.85 12.19 -11.90
C PHE A 170 -2.01 11.22 -12.06
N ASP A 171 -1.74 10.09 -12.68
CA ASP A 171 -2.74 9.05 -12.91
C ASP A 171 -2.97 8.23 -11.64
N ARG A 172 -4.24 7.97 -11.33
CA ARG A 172 -4.71 7.03 -10.32
C ARG A 172 -5.64 6.03 -11.00
N TYR A 173 -5.58 4.79 -10.58
CA TYR A 173 -6.38 3.73 -11.17
C TYR A 173 -7.33 3.17 -10.12
N TRP A 174 -8.62 3.18 -10.43
CA TRP A 174 -9.61 2.53 -9.58
C TRP A 174 -9.71 1.07 -9.98
N LEU A 175 -9.18 0.20 -9.11
CA LEU A 175 -8.95 -1.20 -9.43
C LEU A 175 -10.21 -2.03 -9.14
N SER A 176 -10.54 -3.00 -9.99
CA SER A 176 -11.60 -3.94 -9.64
C SER A 176 -11.08 -4.97 -8.62
N ALA A 177 -11.97 -5.38 -7.70
CA ALA A 177 -11.63 -6.40 -6.72
C ALA A 177 -11.24 -7.72 -7.39
N ARG A 178 -11.88 -8.04 -8.52
CA ARG A 178 -11.55 -9.21 -9.36
C ARG A 178 -10.13 -9.11 -9.94
N GLU A 179 -9.76 -7.97 -10.53
CA GLU A 179 -8.41 -7.77 -11.06
C GLU A 179 -7.36 -7.94 -9.96
N MET A 180 -7.61 -7.36 -8.78
CA MET A 180 -6.69 -7.47 -7.64
C MET A 180 -6.51 -8.92 -7.20
N GLU A 181 -7.59 -9.69 -7.08
CA GLU A 181 -7.54 -11.11 -6.75
C GLU A 181 -6.76 -11.91 -7.81
N GLU A 182 -7.07 -11.72 -9.10
CA GLU A 182 -6.39 -12.40 -10.20
C GLU A 182 -4.87 -12.10 -10.22
N ARG A 183 -4.47 -10.85 -9.96
CA ARG A 183 -3.05 -10.46 -9.91
C ARG A 183 -2.33 -11.08 -8.73
N PHE A 184 -2.92 -11.06 -7.54
CA PHE A 184 -2.33 -11.71 -6.38
C PHE A 184 -2.25 -13.23 -6.56
N THR A 185 -3.28 -13.84 -7.13
CA THR A 185 -3.29 -15.29 -7.43
C THR A 185 -2.19 -15.64 -8.43
N THR A 186 -2.04 -14.87 -9.50
CA THR A 186 -0.96 -15.05 -10.50
C THR A 186 0.42 -14.89 -9.88
N ALA A 187 0.58 -13.98 -8.91
CA ALA A 187 1.82 -13.80 -8.16
C ALA A 187 2.06 -14.88 -7.08
N GLY A 188 1.16 -15.85 -6.94
CA GLY A 188 1.28 -16.99 -6.03
C GLY A 188 0.79 -16.70 -4.60
N PHE A 189 -0.23 -15.87 -4.48
CA PHE A 189 -0.99 -15.71 -3.25
C PHE A 189 -2.35 -16.41 -3.36
N THR A 190 -2.92 -16.75 -2.22
CA THR A 190 -4.29 -17.29 -2.09
C THR A 190 -5.14 -16.28 -1.31
N LEU A 191 -6.35 -16.02 -1.79
CA LEU A 191 -7.30 -15.14 -1.13
C LEU A 191 -7.70 -15.70 0.25
N VAL A 192 -7.64 -14.85 1.27
CA VAL A 192 -8.11 -15.13 2.64
C VAL A 192 -9.40 -14.38 2.90
N PHE A 193 -9.44 -13.10 2.55
CA PHE A 193 -10.60 -12.24 2.72
C PHE A 193 -10.66 -11.18 1.62
N GLN A 194 -11.88 -10.87 1.18
CA GLN A 194 -12.17 -9.73 0.31
C GLN A 194 -13.40 -9.01 0.83
N GLY A 195 -13.33 -7.69 0.89
CA GLY A 195 -14.45 -6.85 1.27
C GLY A 195 -14.53 -5.61 0.40
N ILE A 196 -15.76 -5.11 0.20
CA ILE A 196 -16.02 -3.83 -0.45
C ILE A 196 -16.88 -3.02 0.50
N ALA A 197 -16.36 -1.89 0.95
CA ALA A 197 -17.14 -0.91 1.69
C ALA A 197 -17.81 0.07 0.71
N PRO A 198 -19.10 0.41 0.91
CA PRO A 198 -19.78 1.35 0.06
C PRO A 198 -19.07 2.71 0.10
N PRO A 199 -19.18 3.51 -0.98
CA PRO A 199 -18.62 4.85 -1.01
C PRO A 199 -19.38 5.77 -0.06
N GLU A 200 -18.68 6.76 0.48
CA GLU A 200 -19.28 7.91 1.12
C GLU A 200 -19.54 8.97 0.03
N GLU A 201 -20.80 9.29 -0.23
CA GLU A 201 -21.26 10.27 -1.24
C GLU A 201 -20.74 9.98 -2.67
N ALA A 202 -19.96 10.90 -3.26
CA ALA A 202 -19.44 10.82 -4.64
C ALA A 202 -18.09 10.10 -4.77
N GLU A 203 -17.56 9.51 -3.71
CA GLU A 203 -16.29 8.79 -3.72
C GLU A 203 -16.47 7.36 -4.27
N PRO A 204 -15.44 6.76 -4.91
CA PRO A 204 -15.49 5.35 -5.27
C PRO A 204 -15.50 4.46 -4.03
N ALA A 205 -16.10 3.29 -4.14
CA ALA A 205 -16.09 2.28 -3.07
C ALA A 205 -14.65 1.92 -2.67
N TYR A 206 -14.47 1.54 -1.42
CA TYR A 206 -13.20 1.06 -0.90
C TYR A 206 -13.13 -0.45 -0.99
N GLY A 207 -12.08 -0.98 -1.59
CA GLY A 207 -11.80 -2.41 -1.67
C GLY A 207 -10.70 -2.80 -0.68
N TYR A 208 -10.87 -3.96 -0.07
CA TYR A 208 -9.91 -4.55 0.86
C TYR A 208 -9.65 -5.99 0.48
N LEU A 209 -8.38 -6.39 0.47
CA LEU A 209 -7.95 -7.75 0.22
C LEU A 209 -6.94 -8.16 1.29
N LEU A 210 -7.14 -9.35 1.84
CA LEU A 210 -6.14 -10.05 2.62
C LEU A 210 -5.81 -11.34 1.89
N VAL A 211 -4.53 -11.53 1.58
CA VAL A 211 -4.03 -12.71 0.86
C VAL A 211 -2.89 -13.37 1.62
N ARG A 212 -2.71 -14.65 1.40
CA ARG A 212 -1.62 -15.45 1.97
C ARG A 212 -0.69 -15.94 0.88
N ARG A 213 0.62 -15.76 1.05
CA ARG A 213 1.62 -16.30 0.14
C ARG A 213 1.56 -17.82 0.17
N SER A 214 1.37 -18.46 -0.98
CA SER A 214 1.30 -19.92 -1.08
C SER A 214 2.60 -20.54 -0.59
N SER A 215 2.49 -21.59 0.22
CA SER A 215 3.63 -22.41 0.55
C SER A 215 4.01 -23.16 -0.71
N SER A 216 5.27 -23.09 -1.14
CA SER A 216 5.74 -23.92 -2.25
C SER A 216 5.56 -25.38 -1.83
N THR A 217 4.51 -26.02 -2.32
CA THR A 217 4.48 -27.49 -2.31
C THR A 217 5.49 -27.92 -3.36
N ASN A 218 6.71 -28.28 -2.93
CA ASN A 218 7.56 -29.12 -3.76
C ASN A 218 6.78 -30.41 -4.03
N THR A 219 6.26 -30.53 -5.25
CA THR A 219 5.87 -31.80 -5.84
C THR A 219 7.04 -32.32 -6.64
#